data_e684ec9c0d871bdbdf823d1e1860453b
#
_entry.id   e684ec9c0d871bdbdf823d1e1860453b
#
_cell.length_a   1.000
_cell.length_b   1.000
_cell.length_c   1.000
_cell.angle_alpha   90.00
_cell.angle_beta   90.00
_cell.angle_gamma   90.00
#
_symmetry.space_group_name_H-M   'P 1'
#
loop_
_entity.id
_entity.type
_entity.pdbx_description
1 polymer ?
#
loop_
_entity_poly.entity_id
_entity_poly.type
_entity_poly.pdbx_seq_one_letter_code
_entity_poly.pdbx_strand_id
1 'polypeptide(L)'
;MVPGVRLMPADVLEKLAPEYPIVADILEYRQLTKLKSTYADGLSGYIASDGKIHTTLNQTITATGRLSSTEPNLQNIPIRIELGKLIRKVFLPEDGDLFVDSDYSQIELRVLAALSGDERMIEAFKNGQDIHRSTASLVFDTPFDEVTDLQRRNAKAVNFGIVYGISAFGLSNDLGISRKEAQGYIDSYFVKYPKIKEFLDQTVLDAKKNGYTKTMFGRIRPIPELNSSNFMQRQFGERVAMNSPIQGTAADIIKIAMIRVHDRLLDEGLKSRLILQVHDELLIETKEAEKDKVIKLLEKEMRGAVDMKVSMEVGTECGYDWYDAH
;
A
#
# COMPACT_ATOMS: atom_id res chain seq x y z
N MET A 1 -23.99 -21.33 -11.99
CA MET A 1 -23.14 -20.75 -13.05
C MET A 1 -23.36 -21.55 -14.32
N VAL A 2 -23.69 -20.88 -15.43
CA VAL A 2 -23.80 -21.55 -16.73
C VAL A 2 -22.37 -21.90 -17.19
N PRO A 3 -22.05 -23.17 -17.50
CA PRO A 3 -20.73 -23.57 -17.95
C PRO A 3 -20.40 -22.85 -19.26
N GLY A 4 -19.26 -22.15 -19.32
CA GLY A 4 -18.75 -21.53 -20.54
C GLY A 4 -18.93 -20.01 -20.69
N VAL A 5 -19.65 -19.33 -19.78
CA VAL A 5 -19.73 -17.86 -19.78
C VAL A 5 -18.49 -17.28 -19.14
N ARG A 6 -17.53 -16.79 -19.92
CA ARG A 6 -16.44 -15.95 -19.43
C ARG A 6 -17.03 -14.59 -19.02
N LEU A 7 -17.01 -14.29 -17.73
CA LEU A 7 -17.34 -12.94 -17.24
C LEU A 7 -16.31 -11.96 -17.81
N MET A 8 -16.80 -10.90 -18.44
CA MET A 8 -15.94 -9.82 -18.93
C MET A 8 -15.18 -9.20 -17.76
N PRO A 9 -13.84 -8.96 -17.87
CA PRO A 9 -13.07 -8.28 -16.84
C PRO A 9 -13.62 -6.90 -16.50
N ALA A 10 -13.46 -6.46 -15.25
CA ALA A 10 -14.01 -5.18 -14.80
C ALA A 10 -13.42 -3.98 -15.55
N ASP A 11 -12.11 -4.01 -15.84
CA ASP A 11 -11.40 -2.98 -16.61
C ASP A 11 -11.93 -2.79 -18.04
N VAL A 12 -12.47 -3.84 -18.65
CA VAL A 12 -13.14 -3.75 -19.96
C VAL A 12 -14.53 -3.11 -19.81
N LEU A 13 -15.28 -3.51 -18.78
CA LEU A 13 -16.60 -2.94 -18.50
C LEU A 13 -16.50 -1.45 -18.12
N GLU A 14 -15.52 -1.06 -17.30
CA GLU A 14 -15.29 0.33 -16.92
C GLU A 14 -15.08 1.26 -18.13
N LYS A 15 -14.42 0.76 -19.20
CA LYS A 15 -14.25 1.52 -20.45
C LYS A 15 -15.55 1.67 -21.25
N LEU A 16 -16.47 0.72 -21.12
CA LEU A 16 -17.76 0.72 -21.82
C LEU A 16 -18.87 1.47 -21.06
N ALA A 17 -18.72 1.59 -19.74
CA ALA A 17 -19.75 2.20 -18.89
C ALA A 17 -20.17 3.63 -19.29
N PRO A 18 -19.25 4.53 -19.76
CA PRO A 18 -19.65 5.85 -20.23
C PRO A 18 -20.59 5.84 -21.46
N GLU A 19 -20.49 4.81 -22.31
CA GLU A 19 -21.27 4.70 -23.54
C GLU A 19 -22.58 3.88 -23.34
N TYR A 20 -22.58 2.97 -22.37
CA TYR A 20 -23.67 2.02 -22.15
C TYR A 20 -24.11 2.02 -20.67
N PRO A 21 -25.20 2.72 -20.30
CA PRO A 21 -25.67 2.80 -18.91
C PRO A 21 -25.83 1.45 -18.21
N ILE A 22 -26.34 0.45 -18.92
CA ILE A 22 -26.51 -0.91 -18.38
C ILE A 22 -25.18 -1.52 -17.88
N VAL A 23 -24.04 -1.09 -18.44
CA VAL A 23 -22.73 -1.57 -18.02
C VAL A 23 -22.36 -1.00 -16.66
N ALA A 24 -22.75 0.23 -16.36
CA ALA A 24 -22.59 0.83 -15.03
C ALA A 24 -23.39 0.04 -13.98
N ASP A 25 -24.64 -0.30 -14.28
CA ASP A 25 -25.50 -1.11 -13.40
C ASP A 25 -24.90 -2.51 -13.15
N ILE A 26 -24.32 -3.13 -14.19
CA ILE A 26 -23.63 -4.43 -14.06
C ILE A 26 -22.39 -4.32 -13.16
N LEU A 27 -21.61 -3.25 -13.28
CA LEU A 27 -20.44 -3.02 -12.41
C LEU A 27 -20.88 -2.83 -10.97
N GLU A 28 -21.89 -2.01 -10.71
CA GLU A 28 -22.47 -1.81 -9.38
C GLU A 28 -23.01 -3.11 -8.79
N TYR A 29 -23.82 -3.85 -9.55
CA TYR A 29 -24.35 -5.15 -9.14
C TYR A 29 -23.25 -6.13 -8.75
N ARG A 30 -22.18 -6.23 -9.55
CA ARG A 30 -21.04 -7.10 -9.26
C ARG A 30 -20.30 -6.68 -7.98
N GLN A 31 -20.14 -5.39 -7.78
CA GLN A 31 -19.54 -4.81 -6.58
C GLN A 31 -20.37 -5.14 -5.34
N LEU A 32 -21.67 -4.86 -5.36
CA LEU A 32 -22.60 -5.14 -4.25
C LEU A 32 -22.69 -6.63 -3.95
N THR A 33 -22.79 -7.46 -4.99
CA THR A 33 -22.81 -8.93 -4.82
C THR A 33 -21.52 -9.44 -4.17
N LYS A 34 -20.36 -8.90 -4.55
CA LYS A 34 -19.08 -9.27 -3.93
C LYS A 34 -19.03 -8.84 -2.46
N LEU A 35 -19.45 -7.60 -2.14
CA LEU A 35 -19.52 -7.13 -0.75
C LEU A 35 -20.45 -8.02 0.08
N LYS A 36 -21.64 -8.31 -0.44
CA LYS A 36 -22.60 -9.18 0.26
C LYS A 36 -22.03 -10.57 0.49
N SER A 37 -21.64 -11.27 -0.58
CA SER A 37 -21.24 -12.68 -0.49
C SER A 37 -19.95 -12.91 0.28
N THR A 38 -18.95 -12.02 0.12
CA THR A 38 -17.63 -12.21 0.74
C THR A 38 -17.60 -11.71 2.19
N TYR A 39 -18.24 -10.58 2.46
CA TYR A 39 -18.13 -9.92 3.76
C TYR A 39 -19.41 -9.98 4.57
N ALA A 40 -20.56 -9.52 4.07
CA ALA A 40 -21.77 -9.49 4.89
C ALA A 40 -22.27 -10.90 5.25
N ASP A 41 -22.35 -11.80 4.28
CA ASP A 41 -22.75 -13.19 4.53
C ASP A 41 -21.55 -14.07 4.91
N GLY A 42 -20.39 -13.84 4.26
CA GLY A 42 -19.22 -14.71 4.37
C GLY A 42 -18.52 -14.65 5.71
N LEU A 43 -18.38 -13.46 6.33
CA LEU A 43 -17.66 -13.31 7.60
C LEU A 43 -18.33 -14.03 8.75
N SER A 44 -19.66 -14.13 8.74
CA SER A 44 -20.40 -14.83 9.81
C SER A 44 -19.98 -16.30 9.96
N GLY A 45 -19.56 -16.94 8.86
CA GLY A 45 -19.08 -18.32 8.86
C GLY A 45 -17.70 -18.52 9.51
N TYR A 46 -16.97 -17.43 9.77
CA TYR A 46 -15.65 -17.45 10.41
C TYR A 46 -15.70 -17.07 11.89
N ILE A 47 -16.88 -16.76 12.45
CA ILE A 47 -17.01 -16.48 13.87
C ILE A 47 -16.81 -17.77 14.65
N ALA A 48 -15.76 -17.81 15.47
CA ALA A 48 -15.42 -18.96 16.30
C ALA A 48 -16.28 -19.02 17.59
N SER A 49 -16.11 -20.06 18.39
CA SER A 49 -16.88 -20.27 19.62
C SER A 49 -16.65 -19.19 20.69
N ASP A 50 -15.56 -18.44 20.60
CA ASP A 50 -15.23 -17.31 21.46
C ASP A 50 -15.82 -15.97 20.96
N GLY A 51 -16.63 -16.00 19.88
CA GLY A 51 -17.24 -14.82 19.27
C GLY A 51 -16.29 -13.98 18.42
N LYS A 52 -15.06 -14.44 18.15
CA LYS A 52 -14.03 -13.73 17.40
C LYS A 52 -13.81 -14.35 16.02
N ILE A 53 -13.22 -13.54 15.13
CA ILE A 53 -12.74 -14.00 13.82
C ILE A 53 -11.21 -14.12 13.90
N HIS A 54 -10.70 -15.32 13.62
CA HIS A 54 -9.27 -15.62 13.63
C HIS A 54 -8.77 -15.81 12.21
N THR A 55 -8.07 -14.82 11.68
CA THR A 55 -7.40 -14.93 10.37
C THR A 55 -6.08 -15.67 10.50
N THR A 56 -5.68 -16.36 9.45
CA THR A 56 -4.32 -16.90 9.32
C THR A 56 -3.42 -15.92 8.61
N LEU A 57 -2.35 -15.46 9.29
CA LEU A 57 -1.33 -14.59 8.70
C LEU A 57 -0.16 -15.44 8.19
N ASN A 58 0.01 -15.49 6.86
CA ASN A 58 1.07 -16.26 6.21
C ASN A 58 2.31 -15.38 5.99
N GLN A 59 3.48 -15.84 6.45
CA GLN A 59 4.74 -15.10 6.35
C GLN A 59 5.56 -15.42 5.08
N THR A 60 5.26 -16.52 4.39
CA THR A 60 6.11 -17.09 3.33
C THR A 60 5.47 -17.12 1.95
N ILE A 61 4.24 -16.61 1.81
CA ILE A 61 3.49 -16.69 0.54
C ILE A 61 3.89 -15.57 -0.41
N THR A 62 4.05 -14.35 0.08
CA THR A 62 4.35 -13.21 -0.80
C THR A 62 5.83 -13.13 -1.14
N ALA A 63 6.15 -12.89 -2.40
CA ALA A 63 7.54 -12.78 -2.84
C ALA A 63 8.26 -11.50 -2.34
N THR A 64 7.50 -10.51 -1.86
CA THR A 64 8.04 -9.25 -1.30
C THR A 64 8.30 -9.30 0.20
N GLY A 65 7.90 -10.38 0.88
CA GLY A 65 7.99 -10.49 2.32
C GLY A 65 6.82 -9.86 3.09
N ARG A 66 5.81 -9.29 2.40
CA ARG A 66 4.58 -8.86 3.07
C ARG A 66 3.87 -10.07 3.68
N LEU A 67 3.09 -9.83 4.74
CA LEU A 67 2.13 -10.84 5.22
C LEU A 67 0.99 -10.96 4.21
N SER A 68 0.37 -12.12 4.16
CA SER A 68 -0.93 -12.31 3.52
C SER A 68 -1.90 -12.93 4.50
N SER A 69 -3.17 -12.52 4.43
CA SER A 69 -4.23 -12.95 5.32
C SER A 69 -5.17 -13.90 4.57
N THR A 70 -5.54 -15.01 5.20
CA THR A 70 -6.47 -16.02 4.65
C THR A 70 -7.38 -16.56 5.74
N GLU A 71 -8.57 -17.00 5.35
CA GLU A 71 -9.55 -17.70 6.19
C GLU A 71 -9.98 -16.94 7.46
N PRO A 72 -10.56 -15.73 7.33
CA PRO A 72 -10.81 -14.94 6.11
C PRO A 72 -9.66 -13.98 5.79
N ASN A 73 -9.62 -13.46 4.55
CA ASN A 73 -8.68 -12.40 4.19
C ASN A 73 -9.17 -11.05 4.71
N LEU A 74 -8.63 -10.59 5.83
CA LEU A 74 -8.95 -9.30 6.45
C LEU A 74 -8.17 -8.11 5.84
N GLN A 75 -7.08 -8.38 5.10
CA GLN A 75 -6.28 -7.33 4.46
C GLN A 75 -6.92 -6.77 3.17
N ASN A 76 -7.97 -7.41 2.66
CA ASN A 76 -8.63 -7.02 1.40
C ASN A 76 -10.04 -6.45 1.60
N ILE A 77 -10.40 -6.02 2.81
CA ILE A 77 -11.66 -5.32 3.06
C ILE A 77 -11.64 -4.00 2.26
N PRO A 78 -12.62 -3.75 1.38
CA PRO A 78 -12.58 -2.58 0.50
C PRO A 78 -12.73 -1.28 1.29
N ILE A 79 -11.73 -0.40 1.21
CA ILE A 79 -11.76 0.92 1.88
C ILE A 79 -12.01 2.08 0.92
N ARG A 80 -11.98 1.83 -0.41
CA ARG A 80 -12.21 2.87 -1.43
C ARG A 80 -13.69 3.14 -1.69
N ILE A 81 -14.57 2.26 -1.23
CA ILE A 81 -16.02 2.28 -1.44
C ILE A 81 -16.66 2.49 -0.09
N GLU A 82 -17.56 3.47 0.05
CA GLU A 82 -18.19 3.81 1.33
C GLU A 82 -18.86 2.59 1.98
N LEU A 83 -19.64 1.81 1.22
CA LEU A 83 -20.25 0.57 1.73
C LEU A 83 -19.21 -0.46 2.17
N GLY A 84 -18.04 -0.49 1.52
CA GLY A 84 -16.95 -1.38 1.89
C GLY A 84 -16.31 -0.99 3.23
N LYS A 85 -16.12 0.32 3.46
CA LYS A 85 -15.60 0.83 4.73
C LYS A 85 -16.52 0.44 5.90
N LEU A 86 -17.84 0.47 5.70
CA LEU A 86 -18.82 0.11 6.73
C LEU A 86 -18.65 -1.34 7.24
N ILE A 87 -18.03 -2.22 6.48
CA ILE A 87 -17.72 -3.58 6.91
C ILE A 87 -16.77 -3.57 8.13
N ARG A 88 -15.88 -2.58 8.22
CA ARG A 88 -14.98 -2.46 9.38
C ARG A 88 -15.73 -2.16 10.69
N LYS A 89 -16.98 -1.66 10.66
CA LYS A 89 -17.82 -1.43 11.85
C LYS A 89 -18.26 -2.68 12.59
N VAL A 90 -18.20 -3.85 11.94
CA VAL A 90 -18.57 -5.11 12.60
C VAL A 90 -17.46 -5.69 13.48
N PHE A 91 -16.22 -5.15 13.34
CA PHE A 91 -15.08 -5.54 14.16
C PHE A 91 -15.02 -4.61 15.37
N LEU A 92 -15.35 -5.17 16.52
CA LEU A 92 -15.41 -4.49 17.81
C LEU A 92 -14.29 -4.99 18.73
N PRO A 93 -13.71 -4.15 19.58
CA PRO A 93 -12.83 -4.59 20.65
C PRO A 93 -13.62 -5.31 21.73
N GLU A 94 -12.94 -5.93 22.70
CA GLU A 94 -13.60 -6.44 23.92
C GLU A 94 -14.30 -5.30 24.69
N ASP A 95 -15.33 -5.67 25.48
CA ASP A 95 -16.09 -4.69 26.27
C ASP A 95 -15.16 -3.87 27.19
N GLY A 96 -15.25 -2.57 27.10
CA GLY A 96 -14.41 -1.62 27.83
C GLY A 96 -13.03 -1.37 27.23
N ASP A 97 -12.76 -1.89 26.04
CA ASP A 97 -11.57 -1.63 25.25
C ASP A 97 -11.86 -0.71 24.05
N LEU A 98 -10.80 -0.28 23.38
CA LEU A 98 -10.87 0.44 22.10
C LEU A 98 -9.79 -0.07 21.16
N PHE A 99 -9.91 0.24 19.88
CA PHE A 99 -8.83 0.06 18.92
C PHE A 99 -7.95 1.30 18.85
N VAL A 100 -6.65 1.09 18.78
CA VAL A 100 -5.65 2.07 18.36
C VAL A 100 -5.03 1.55 17.10
N ASP A 101 -5.16 2.31 16.02
CA ASP A 101 -4.58 2.00 14.72
C ASP A 101 -3.51 3.03 14.37
N SER A 102 -2.42 2.57 13.79
CA SER A 102 -1.37 3.45 13.31
C SER A 102 -0.83 2.97 11.98
N ASP A 103 -0.81 3.87 10.98
CA ASP A 103 -0.30 3.57 9.66
C ASP A 103 0.92 4.43 9.28
N TYR A 104 1.78 3.89 8.42
CA TYR A 104 2.90 4.64 7.88
C TYR A 104 2.46 5.59 6.76
N SER A 105 2.75 6.86 6.94
CA SER A 105 2.52 7.86 5.89
C SER A 105 3.51 7.68 4.74
N GLN A 106 3.02 7.20 3.60
CA GLN A 106 3.77 7.10 2.34
C GLN A 106 5.07 6.29 2.44
N ILE A 107 5.08 5.16 3.16
CA ILE A 107 6.28 4.36 3.45
C ILE A 107 7.09 4.02 2.19
N GLU A 108 6.45 3.57 1.11
CA GLU A 108 7.15 3.18 -0.13
C GLU A 108 7.86 4.36 -0.80
N LEU A 109 7.27 5.56 -0.76
CA LEU A 109 7.91 6.77 -1.31
C LEU A 109 9.06 7.26 -0.42
N ARG A 110 8.94 7.13 0.91
CA ARG A 110 10.04 7.42 1.85
C ARG A 110 11.22 6.45 1.66
N VAL A 111 10.92 5.17 1.46
CA VAL A 111 11.93 4.15 1.12
C VAL A 111 12.58 4.47 -0.23
N LEU A 112 11.80 4.82 -1.26
CA LEU A 112 12.34 5.22 -2.57
C LEU A 112 13.26 6.43 -2.45
N ALA A 113 12.86 7.47 -1.72
CA ALA A 113 13.70 8.65 -1.46
C ALA A 113 15.03 8.29 -0.77
N ALA A 114 14.96 7.42 0.25
CA ALA A 114 16.14 6.98 0.98
C ALA A 114 17.10 6.13 0.14
N LEU A 115 16.56 5.16 -0.64
CA LEU A 115 17.34 4.25 -1.48
C LEU A 115 17.96 4.96 -2.68
N SER A 116 17.22 5.86 -3.34
CA SER A 116 17.71 6.64 -4.48
C SER A 116 18.67 7.75 -4.07
N GLY A 117 18.54 8.26 -2.84
CA GLY A 117 19.27 9.44 -2.38
C GLY A 117 18.88 10.72 -3.12
N ASP A 118 17.66 10.80 -3.70
CA ASP A 118 17.19 12.00 -4.37
C ASP A 118 16.93 13.12 -3.36
N GLU A 119 17.75 14.16 -3.42
CA GLU A 119 17.75 15.25 -2.43
C GLU A 119 16.43 16.02 -2.42
N ARG A 120 15.80 16.23 -3.58
CA ARG A 120 14.53 16.97 -3.66
C ARG A 120 13.41 16.21 -2.96
N MET A 121 13.34 14.89 -3.17
CA MET A 121 12.33 14.07 -2.53
C MET A 121 12.61 13.96 -1.01
N ILE A 122 13.88 13.84 -0.63
CA ILE A 122 14.31 13.82 0.78
C ILE A 122 13.93 15.13 1.48
N GLU A 123 14.22 16.28 0.86
CA GLU A 123 13.89 17.60 1.41
C GLU A 123 12.38 17.82 1.53
N ALA A 124 11.59 17.42 0.53
CA ALA A 124 10.14 17.50 0.60
C ALA A 124 9.60 16.75 1.83
N PHE A 125 10.08 15.55 2.10
CA PHE A 125 9.70 14.79 3.30
C PHE A 125 10.20 15.43 4.60
N LYS A 126 11.45 15.92 4.65
CA LYS A 126 12.01 16.58 5.84
C LYS A 126 11.26 17.85 6.20
N ASN A 127 10.75 18.57 5.22
CA ASN A 127 9.97 19.78 5.41
C ASN A 127 8.48 19.51 5.65
N GLY A 128 8.07 18.25 5.81
CA GLY A 128 6.67 17.88 6.06
C GLY A 128 5.72 18.23 4.90
N GLN A 129 6.24 18.40 3.68
CA GLN A 129 5.44 18.75 2.52
C GLN A 129 4.61 17.57 2.03
N ASP A 130 3.44 17.86 1.47
CA ASP A 130 2.67 16.87 0.73
C ASP A 130 3.45 16.44 -0.52
N ILE A 131 4.01 15.23 -0.51
CA ILE A 131 4.86 14.71 -1.57
C ILE A 131 4.16 14.68 -2.93
N HIS A 132 2.85 14.44 -2.96
CA HIS A 132 2.09 14.43 -4.22
C HIS A 132 1.90 15.85 -4.75
N ARG A 133 1.70 16.84 -3.88
CA ARG A 133 1.64 18.25 -4.24
C ARG A 133 3.02 18.77 -4.69
N SER A 134 4.09 18.38 -4.00
CA SER A 134 5.46 18.70 -4.38
C SER A 134 5.80 18.13 -5.77
N THR A 135 5.46 16.86 -6.02
CA THR A 135 5.64 16.24 -7.33
C THR A 135 4.80 16.94 -8.40
N ALA A 136 3.53 17.29 -8.10
CA ALA A 136 2.68 18.00 -9.04
C ALA A 136 3.26 19.36 -9.42
N SER A 137 3.73 20.12 -8.43
CA SER A 137 4.41 21.42 -8.66
C SER A 137 5.57 21.26 -9.64
N LEU A 138 6.39 20.25 -9.46
CA LEU A 138 7.55 19.98 -10.31
C LEU A 138 7.19 19.48 -11.72
N VAL A 139 6.27 18.50 -11.80
CA VAL A 139 5.92 17.82 -13.07
C VAL A 139 5.11 18.74 -14.00
N PHE A 140 4.24 19.57 -13.41
CA PHE A 140 3.36 20.49 -14.15
C PHE A 140 3.87 21.93 -14.19
N ASP A 141 5.07 22.21 -13.65
CA ASP A 141 5.67 23.55 -13.53
C ASP A 141 4.67 24.58 -12.94
N THR A 142 3.94 24.17 -11.89
CA THR A 142 2.93 24.99 -11.20
C THR A 142 3.46 25.34 -9.80
N PRO A 143 3.34 26.60 -9.33
CA PRO A 143 3.70 26.95 -7.95
C PRO A 143 3.01 26.02 -6.94
N PHE A 144 3.71 25.63 -5.86
CA PHE A 144 3.22 24.65 -4.90
C PHE A 144 1.82 24.98 -4.35
N ASP A 145 1.57 26.26 -4.04
CA ASP A 145 0.29 26.71 -3.49
C ASP A 145 -0.84 26.79 -4.53
N GLU A 146 -0.49 26.81 -5.82
CA GLU A 146 -1.43 26.88 -6.94
C GLU A 146 -1.75 25.47 -7.52
N VAL A 147 -1.12 24.42 -7.00
CA VAL A 147 -1.38 23.05 -7.46
C VAL A 147 -2.84 22.67 -7.21
N THR A 148 -3.54 22.34 -8.28
CA THR A 148 -4.94 21.91 -8.21
C THR A 148 -5.07 20.48 -7.68
N ASP A 149 -6.26 20.12 -7.17
CA ASP A 149 -6.53 18.75 -6.70
C ASP A 149 -6.40 17.70 -7.82
N LEU A 150 -6.73 18.09 -9.07
CA LEU A 150 -6.53 17.23 -10.24
C LEU A 150 -5.04 16.97 -10.49
N GLN A 151 -4.21 18.00 -10.47
CA GLN A 151 -2.76 17.86 -10.64
C GLN A 151 -2.16 17.02 -9.51
N ARG A 152 -2.57 17.26 -8.26
CA ARG A 152 -2.14 16.47 -7.11
C ARG A 152 -2.54 14.99 -7.26
N ARG A 153 -3.77 14.70 -7.70
CA ARG A 153 -4.25 13.34 -7.97
C ARG A 153 -3.45 12.66 -9.08
N ASN A 154 -3.17 13.39 -10.19
CA ASN A 154 -2.37 12.86 -11.29
C ASN A 154 -0.93 12.58 -10.83
N ALA A 155 -0.32 13.49 -10.08
CA ALA A 155 1.01 13.28 -9.51
C ALA A 155 1.04 12.10 -8.51
N LYS A 156 -0.04 11.87 -7.75
CA LYS A 156 -0.16 10.68 -6.91
C LYS A 156 -0.11 9.41 -7.75
N ALA A 157 -0.82 9.34 -8.86
CA ALA A 157 -0.78 8.19 -9.77
C ALA A 157 0.62 8.02 -10.41
N VAL A 158 1.30 9.12 -10.76
CA VAL A 158 2.69 9.07 -11.26
C VAL A 158 3.63 8.53 -10.18
N ASN A 159 3.60 9.08 -8.96
CA ASN A 159 4.46 8.64 -7.85
C ASN A 159 4.35 7.13 -7.60
N PHE A 160 3.11 6.63 -7.43
CA PHE A 160 2.90 5.18 -7.23
C PHE A 160 3.24 4.39 -8.49
N GLY A 161 2.87 4.92 -9.66
CA GLY A 161 3.21 4.29 -10.94
C GLY A 161 4.72 4.04 -11.08
N ILE A 162 5.54 5.02 -10.75
CA ILE A 162 7.01 4.89 -10.78
C ILE A 162 7.50 3.80 -9.82
N VAL A 163 6.98 3.76 -8.58
CA VAL A 163 7.31 2.69 -7.61
C VAL A 163 7.00 1.30 -8.17
N TYR A 164 5.92 1.18 -8.94
CA TYR A 164 5.50 -0.10 -9.55
C TYR A 164 6.02 -0.33 -10.96
N GLY A 165 6.87 0.55 -11.48
CA GLY A 165 7.43 0.44 -12.83
C GLY A 165 6.37 0.57 -13.93
N ILE A 166 5.42 1.49 -13.77
CA ILE A 166 4.31 1.70 -14.71
C ILE A 166 4.82 2.12 -16.08
N SER A 167 4.17 1.62 -17.14
CA SER A 167 4.37 2.11 -18.51
C SER A 167 3.47 3.31 -18.81
N ALA A 168 3.83 4.09 -19.85
CA ALA A 168 2.96 5.16 -20.34
C ALA A 168 1.55 4.66 -20.73
N PHE A 169 1.44 3.42 -21.19
CA PHE A 169 0.15 2.78 -21.46
C PHE A 169 -0.66 2.54 -20.17
N GLY A 170 -0.03 2.02 -19.11
CA GLY A 170 -0.68 1.82 -17.80
C GLY A 170 -1.16 3.17 -17.24
N LEU A 171 -0.25 4.14 -17.16
CA LEU A 171 -0.57 5.47 -16.63
C LEU A 171 -1.67 6.19 -17.44
N SER A 172 -1.68 6.05 -18.77
CA SER A 172 -2.71 6.64 -19.62
C SER A 172 -4.10 6.06 -19.33
N ASN A 173 -4.19 4.76 -19.06
CA ASN A 173 -5.44 4.11 -18.66
C ASN A 173 -5.90 4.56 -17.27
N ASP A 174 -4.98 4.65 -16.30
CA ASP A 174 -5.30 5.03 -14.92
C ASP A 174 -5.80 6.48 -14.81
N LEU A 175 -5.27 7.38 -15.64
CA LEU A 175 -5.61 8.80 -15.62
C LEU A 175 -6.66 9.21 -16.66
N GLY A 176 -7.01 8.33 -17.62
CA GLY A 176 -7.91 8.67 -18.72
C GLY A 176 -7.33 9.72 -19.68
N ILE A 177 -6.01 9.75 -19.86
CA ILE A 177 -5.29 10.70 -20.73
C ILE A 177 -4.65 9.99 -21.93
N SER A 178 -4.15 10.77 -22.89
CA SER A 178 -3.42 10.20 -24.02
C SER A 178 -2.11 9.56 -23.57
N ARG A 179 -1.67 8.52 -24.31
CA ARG A 179 -0.38 7.86 -24.07
C ARG A 179 0.82 8.82 -24.16
N LYS A 180 0.70 9.84 -25.04
CA LYS A 180 1.73 10.88 -25.20
C LYS A 180 1.84 11.76 -23.97
N GLU A 181 0.72 12.17 -23.39
CA GLU A 181 0.69 12.94 -22.13
C GLU A 181 1.23 12.13 -20.97
N ALA A 182 0.80 10.86 -20.83
CA ALA A 182 1.32 9.96 -19.80
C ALA A 182 2.84 9.79 -19.89
N GLN A 183 3.39 9.65 -21.12
CA GLN A 183 4.83 9.60 -21.32
C GLN A 183 5.49 10.92 -20.93
N GLY A 184 4.90 12.06 -21.29
CA GLY A 184 5.39 13.38 -20.88
C GLY A 184 5.45 13.56 -19.36
N TYR A 185 4.48 13.02 -18.60
CA TYR A 185 4.50 13.06 -17.13
C TYR A 185 5.64 12.20 -16.56
N ILE A 186 5.85 11.00 -17.10
CA ILE A 186 6.95 10.11 -16.70
C ILE A 186 8.31 10.76 -17.00
N ASP A 187 8.47 11.33 -18.19
CA ASP A 187 9.72 11.97 -18.60
C ASP A 187 10.01 13.19 -17.72
N SER A 188 9.02 14.06 -17.50
CA SER A 188 9.12 15.21 -16.61
C SER A 188 9.49 14.79 -15.19
N TYR A 189 8.86 13.73 -14.66
CA TYR A 189 9.18 13.18 -13.35
C TYR A 189 10.67 12.80 -13.23
N PHE A 190 11.21 12.08 -14.20
CA PHE A 190 12.61 11.64 -14.17
C PHE A 190 13.60 12.79 -14.42
N VAL A 191 13.20 13.84 -15.14
CA VAL A 191 14.01 15.08 -15.25
C VAL A 191 14.06 15.79 -13.89
N LYS A 192 12.96 15.85 -13.16
CA LYS A 192 12.88 16.51 -11.84
C LYS A 192 13.50 15.69 -10.71
N TYR A 193 13.45 14.35 -10.82
CA TYR A 193 14.01 13.38 -9.86
C TYR A 193 15.06 12.45 -10.52
N PRO A 194 16.20 12.97 -10.96
CA PRO A 194 17.17 12.17 -11.74
C PRO A 194 17.80 11.03 -10.95
N LYS A 195 17.96 11.17 -9.63
CA LYS A 195 18.50 10.11 -8.79
C LYS A 195 17.58 8.92 -8.64
N ILE A 196 16.28 9.13 -8.74
CA ILE A 196 15.30 8.03 -8.76
C ILE A 196 15.48 7.22 -10.04
N LYS A 197 15.60 7.90 -11.18
CA LYS A 197 15.85 7.20 -12.47
C LYS A 197 17.14 6.40 -12.42
N GLU A 198 18.24 7.01 -11.97
CA GLU A 198 19.53 6.35 -11.83
C GLU A 198 19.44 5.10 -10.94
N PHE A 199 18.77 5.21 -9.79
CA PHE A 199 18.55 4.10 -8.87
C PHE A 199 17.75 2.94 -9.51
N LEU A 200 16.64 3.25 -10.19
CA LEU A 200 15.80 2.24 -10.82
C LEU A 200 16.53 1.53 -11.97
N ASP A 201 17.21 2.29 -12.83
CA ASP A 201 17.99 1.75 -13.95
C ASP A 201 19.13 0.85 -13.43
N GLN A 202 19.86 1.30 -12.40
CA GLN A 202 20.93 0.51 -11.78
C GLN A 202 20.40 -0.76 -11.13
N THR A 203 19.26 -0.67 -10.45
CA THR A 203 18.59 -1.84 -9.84
C THR A 203 18.26 -2.92 -10.88
N VAL A 204 17.77 -2.52 -12.06
CA VAL A 204 17.48 -3.46 -13.15
C VAL A 204 18.78 -4.08 -13.71
N LEU A 205 19.83 -3.27 -13.89
CA LEU A 205 21.13 -3.75 -14.36
C LEU A 205 21.74 -4.78 -13.39
N ASP A 206 21.72 -4.47 -12.10
CA ASP A 206 22.23 -5.37 -11.06
C ASP A 206 21.40 -6.66 -10.96
N ALA A 207 20.06 -6.54 -11.08
CA ALA A 207 19.19 -7.71 -11.10
C ALA A 207 19.43 -8.61 -12.30
N LYS A 208 19.67 -8.06 -13.50
CA LYS A 208 20.06 -8.84 -14.70
C LYS A 208 21.37 -9.57 -14.49
N LYS A 209 22.35 -8.94 -13.85
CA LYS A 209 23.66 -9.53 -13.58
C LYS A 209 23.60 -10.63 -12.52
N ASN A 210 22.84 -10.40 -11.44
CA ASN A 210 22.83 -11.26 -10.25
C ASN A 210 21.71 -12.32 -10.28
N GLY A 211 20.66 -12.13 -11.08
CA GLY A 211 19.46 -12.96 -11.10
C GLY A 211 18.46 -12.66 -9.98
N TYR A 212 18.72 -11.65 -9.14
CA TYR A 212 17.88 -11.28 -8.01
C TYR A 212 18.02 -9.80 -7.62
N THR A 213 17.09 -9.31 -6.80
CA THR A 213 17.18 -8.03 -6.09
C THR A 213 17.26 -8.24 -4.58
N LYS A 214 17.65 -7.20 -3.85
CA LYS A 214 17.71 -7.20 -2.37
C LYS A 214 16.98 -5.99 -1.78
N THR A 215 16.38 -6.19 -0.61
CA THR A 215 15.92 -5.08 0.25
C THR A 215 17.10 -4.44 1.00
N MET A 216 16.85 -3.30 1.65
CA MET A 216 17.81 -2.66 2.57
C MET A 216 18.29 -3.62 3.68
N PHE A 217 17.45 -4.56 4.10
CA PHE A 217 17.73 -5.54 5.15
C PHE A 217 18.27 -6.87 4.61
N GLY A 218 18.57 -6.94 3.31
CA GLY A 218 19.22 -8.11 2.71
C GLY A 218 18.24 -9.23 2.28
N ARG A 219 16.92 -9.03 2.34
CA ARG A 219 15.96 -9.99 1.79
C ARG A 219 16.18 -10.12 0.30
N ILE A 220 16.38 -11.33 -0.19
CA ILE A 220 16.64 -11.64 -1.60
C ILE A 220 15.32 -12.04 -2.29
N ARG A 221 15.08 -11.49 -3.48
CA ARG A 221 14.03 -11.92 -4.41
C ARG A 221 14.64 -12.35 -5.74
N PRO A 222 14.68 -13.65 -6.05
CA PRO A 222 15.05 -14.15 -7.37
C PRO A 222 14.06 -13.66 -8.45
N ILE A 223 14.58 -13.35 -9.66
CA ILE A 223 13.76 -12.85 -10.77
C ILE A 223 14.18 -13.60 -12.06
N PRO A 224 13.76 -14.86 -12.22
CA PRO A 224 14.12 -15.67 -13.38
C PRO A 224 13.57 -15.09 -14.70
N GLU A 225 12.51 -14.30 -14.65
CA GLU A 225 11.88 -13.65 -15.80
C GLU A 225 12.82 -12.72 -16.56
N LEU A 226 13.84 -12.16 -15.91
CA LEU A 226 14.84 -11.27 -16.53
C LEU A 226 15.64 -11.99 -17.64
N ASN A 227 15.78 -13.31 -17.57
CA ASN A 227 16.50 -14.14 -18.52
C ASN A 227 15.59 -14.83 -19.55
N SER A 228 14.27 -14.53 -19.53
CA SER A 228 13.33 -15.14 -20.48
C SER A 228 13.59 -14.69 -21.92
N SER A 229 13.44 -15.60 -22.88
CA SER A 229 13.42 -15.25 -24.30
C SER A 229 12.19 -14.43 -24.69
N ASN A 230 11.10 -14.52 -23.92
CA ASN A 230 9.88 -13.78 -24.15
C ASN A 230 10.02 -12.32 -23.68
N PHE A 231 9.83 -11.37 -24.60
CA PHE A 231 9.95 -9.94 -24.32
C PHE A 231 9.00 -9.46 -23.20
N MET A 232 7.74 -9.91 -23.20
CA MET A 232 6.76 -9.52 -22.18
C MET A 232 7.14 -10.01 -20.77
N GLN A 233 7.70 -11.22 -20.68
CA GLN A 233 8.20 -11.76 -19.42
C GLN A 233 9.42 -10.97 -18.94
N ARG A 234 10.36 -10.62 -19.85
CA ARG A 234 11.50 -9.77 -19.45
C ARG A 234 11.06 -8.40 -18.94
N GLN A 235 10.13 -7.74 -19.63
CA GLN A 235 9.57 -6.47 -19.15
C GLN A 235 8.87 -6.62 -17.79
N PHE A 236 8.17 -7.72 -17.57
CA PHE A 236 7.60 -8.02 -16.26
C PHE A 236 8.71 -8.17 -15.20
N GLY A 237 9.76 -8.92 -15.51
CA GLY A 237 10.93 -9.07 -14.64
C GLY A 237 11.61 -7.73 -14.30
N GLU A 238 11.71 -6.81 -15.25
CA GLU A 238 12.27 -5.46 -15.00
C GLU A 238 11.39 -4.65 -14.02
N ARG A 239 10.06 -4.69 -14.18
CA ARG A 239 9.14 -4.06 -13.20
C ARG A 239 9.25 -4.68 -11.82
N VAL A 240 9.34 -6.01 -11.76
CA VAL A 240 9.57 -6.74 -10.50
C VAL A 240 10.89 -6.32 -9.85
N ALA A 241 11.96 -6.15 -10.65
CA ALA A 241 13.26 -5.70 -10.16
C ALA A 241 13.20 -4.29 -9.55
N MET A 242 12.53 -3.34 -10.20
CA MET A 242 12.36 -1.97 -9.72
C MET A 242 11.56 -1.91 -8.42
N ASN A 243 10.44 -2.62 -8.36
CA ASN A 243 9.51 -2.56 -7.23
C ASN A 243 10.00 -3.30 -5.98
N SER A 244 10.65 -4.47 -6.15
CA SER A 244 10.94 -5.39 -5.04
C SER A 244 11.80 -4.81 -3.92
N PRO A 245 12.87 -4.03 -4.18
CA PRO A 245 13.65 -3.41 -3.13
C PRO A 245 12.84 -2.43 -2.29
N ILE A 246 11.93 -1.70 -2.93
CA ILE A 246 11.09 -0.67 -2.28
C ILE A 246 10.02 -1.35 -1.43
N GLN A 247 9.17 -2.15 -2.05
CA GLN A 247 8.07 -2.82 -1.37
C GLN A 247 8.56 -3.83 -0.33
N GLY A 248 9.65 -4.55 -0.63
CA GLY A 248 10.24 -5.49 0.31
C GLY A 248 10.87 -4.80 1.52
N THR A 249 11.54 -3.64 1.33
CA THR A 249 12.06 -2.86 2.46
C THR A 249 10.92 -2.32 3.33
N ALA A 250 9.83 -1.83 2.73
CA ALA A 250 8.64 -1.44 3.49
C ALA A 250 8.07 -2.60 4.31
N ALA A 251 8.00 -3.81 3.71
CA ALA A 251 7.57 -5.03 4.42
C ALA A 251 8.52 -5.44 5.56
N ASP A 252 9.82 -5.23 5.40
CA ASP A 252 10.79 -5.49 6.46
C ASP A 252 10.64 -4.48 7.60
N ILE A 253 10.44 -3.18 7.30
CA ILE A 253 10.23 -2.13 8.30
C ILE A 253 9.00 -2.41 9.15
N ILE A 254 7.84 -2.70 8.55
CA ILE A 254 6.63 -2.98 9.32
C ILE A 254 6.79 -4.22 10.22
N LYS A 255 7.51 -5.25 9.77
CA LYS A 255 7.79 -6.44 10.59
C LYS A 255 8.70 -6.13 11.79
N ILE A 256 9.71 -5.27 11.60
CA ILE A 256 10.55 -4.81 12.70
C ILE A 256 9.71 -4.00 13.69
N ALA A 257 8.85 -3.11 13.19
CA ALA A 257 7.91 -2.35 14.03
C ALA A 257 6.99 -3.26 14.83
N MET A 258 6.39 -4.29 14.19
CA MET A 258 5.52 -5.27 14.86
C MET A 258 6.23 -5.95 16.04
N ILE A 259 7.47 -6.42 15.84
CA ILE A 259 8.24 -7.09 16.89
C ILE A 259 8.51 -6.11 18.03
N ARG A 260 9.00 -4.90 17.73
CA ARG A 260 9.29 -3.89 18.74
C ARG A 260 8.06 -3.47 19.53
N VAL A 261 6.93 -3.24 18.85
CA VAL A 261 5.65 -2.90 19.49
C VAL A 261 5.22 -4.03 20.43
N HIS A 262 5.25 -5.28 19.95
CA HIS A 262 4.88 -6.45 20.75
C HIS A 262 5.75 -6.57 22.01
N ASP A 263 7.08 -6.52 21.85
CA ASP A 263 8.02 -6.66 22.96
C ASP A 263 7.83 -5.52 23.97
N ARG A 264 7.62 -4.28 23.50
CA ARG A 264 7.41 -3.13 24.38
C ARG A 264 6.08 -3.20 25.15
N LEU A 265 5.00 -3.71 24.53
CA LEU A 265 3.75 -3.94 25.25
C LEU A 265 3.95 -4.92 26.42
N LEU A 266 4.71 -5.99 26.19
CA LEU A 266 5.04 -6.98 27.23
C LEU A 266 5.98 -6.39 28.31
N ASP A 267 7.08 -5.74 27.92
CA ASP A 267 8.08 -5.16 28.83
C ASP A 267 7.48 -4.12 29.77
N GLU A 268 6.50 -3.35 29.28
CA GLU A 268 5.78 -2.34 30.06
C GLU A 268 4.61 -2.88 30.85
N GLY A 269 4.37 -4.20 30.81
CA GLY A 269 3.31 -4.89 31.52
C GLY A 269 1.90 -4.49 31.10
N LEU A 270 1.73 -4.02 29.82
CA LEU A 270 0.44 -3.61 29.30
C LEU A 270 -0.42 -4.84 28.96
N LYS A 271 -1.72 -4.70 29.11
CA LYS A 271 -2.71 -5.73 28.76
C LYS A 271 -3.21 -5.58 27.31
N SER A 272 -2.93 -4.43 26.69
CA SER A 272 -3.22 -4.15 25.30
C SER A 272 -2.44 -5.08 24.38
N ARG A 273 -3.02 -5.45 23.23
CA ARG A 273 -2.50 -6.49 22.33
C ARG A 273 -2.45 -6.06 20.89
N LEU A 274 -1.31 -6.26 20.21
CA LEU A 274 -1.25 -6.18 18.77
C LEU A 274 -2.04 -7.35 18.17
N ILE A 275 -3.12 -7.06 17.45
CA ILE A 275 -4.05 -8.07 16.96
C ILE A 275 -4.02 -8.25 15.45
N LEU A 276 -3.66 -7.20 14.69
CA LEU A 276 -3.70 -7.27 13.24
C LEU A 276 -2.63 -6.36 12.61
N GLN A 277 -2.13 -6.80 11.46
CA GLN A 277 -1.33 -5.98 10.55
C GLN A 277 -1.99 -5.99 9.18
N VAL A 278 -2.26 -4.81 8.61
CA VAL A 278 -2.85 -4.64 7.28
C VAL A 278 -2.00 -3.67 6.48
N HIS A 279 -1.40 -4.13 5.37
CA HIS A 279 -0.51 -3.35 4.50
C HIS A 279 0.62 -2.63 5.27
N ASP A 280 0.44 -1.39 5.67
CA ASP A 280 1.35 -0.49 6.38
C ASP A 280 0.80 -0.02 7.75
N GLU A 281 -0.32 -0.60 8.19
CA GLU A 281 -0.97 -0.32 9.48
C GLU A 281 -0.77 -1.43 10.52
N LEU A 282 -0.78 -1.04 11.80
CA LEU A 282 -0.78 -1.90 12.98
C LEU A 282 -1.99 -1.57 13.85
N LEU A 283 -2.84 -2.58 14.11
CA LEU A 283 -4.04 -2.46 14.91
C LEU A 283 -3.83 -3.10 16.29
N ILE A 284 -4.04 -2.33 17.35
CA ILE A 284 -3.93 -2.75 18.75
C ILE A 284 -5.29 -2.70 19.43
N GLU A 285 -5.71 -3.82 20.01
CA GLU A 285 -6.83 -3.86 20.97
C GLU A 285 -6.31 -3.34 22.31
N THR A 286 -6.84 -2.21 22.75
CA THR A 286 -6.24 -1.37 23.79
C THR A 286 -7.18 -1.20 24.97
N LYS A 287 -6.71 -1.45 26.18
CA LYS A 287 -7.43 -1.11 27.40
C LYS A 287 -7.60 0.40 27.51
N GLU A 288 -8.81 0.89 27.79
CA GLU A 288 -9.11 2.34 27.90
C GLU A 288 -8.09 3.09 28.77
N ALA A 289 -7.71 2.51 29.90
CA ALA A 289 -6.74 3.10 30.83
C ALA A 289 -5.30 3.15 30.29
N GLU A 290 -4.99 2.41 29.23
CA GLU A 290 -3.66 2.32 28.61
C GLU A 290 -3.55 3.14 27.32
N LYS A 291 -4.64 3.72 26.84
CA LYS A 291 -4.77 4.40 25.55
C LYS A 291 -3.61 5.34 25.23
N ASP A 292 -3.40 6.36 26.07
CA ASP A 292 -2.36 7.38 25.80
C ASP A 292 -0.94 6.80 25.80
N LYS A 293 -0.74 5.73 26.59
CA LYS A 293 0.54 5.05 26.67
C LYS A 293 0.78 4.21 25.42
N VAL A 294 -0.24 3.49 24.96
CA VAL A 294 -0.19 2.67 23.75
C VAL A 294 0.02 3.55 22.51
N ILE A 295 -0.68 4.67 22.37
CA ILE A 295 -0.48 5.60 21.25
C ILE A 295 0.98 6.05 21.18
N LYS A 296 1.54 6.54 22.30
CA LYS A 296 2.95 7.01 22.35
C LYS A 296 3.95 5.90 22.06
N LEU A 297 3.69 4.70 22.57
CA LEU A 297 4.52 3.52 22.32
C LEU A 297 4.50 3.14 20.84
N LEU A 298 3.31 3.02 20.27
CA LEU A 298 3.10 2.63 18.89
C LEU A 298 3.78 3.61 17.93
N GLU A 299 3.53 4.90 18.08
CA GLU A 299 4.19 5.94 17.27
C GLU A 299 5.73 5.90 17.40
N LYS A 300 6.24 5.76 18.60
CA LYS A 300 7.69 5.71 18.86
C LYS A 300 8.34 4.51 18.20
N GLU A 301 7.80 3.32 18.38
CA GLU A 301 8.40 2.08 17.87
C GLU A 301 8.25 1.98 16.35
N MET A 302 7.15 2.47 15.78
CA MET A 302 6.97 2.52 14.32
C MET A 302 7.93 3.54 13.69
N ARG A 303 8.00 4.78 14.18
CA ARG A 303 8.94 5.80 13.69
C ARG A 303 10.39 5.36 13.83
N GLY A 304 10.71 4.69 14.92
CA GLY A 304 12.06 4.21 15.23
C GLY A 304 12.44 2.87 14.60
N ALA A 305 11.56 2.22 13.82
CA ALA A 305 11.79 0.89 13.27
C ALA A 305 13.02 0.81 12.33
N VAL A 306 13.37 1.92 11.70
CA VAL A 306 14.53 2.03 10.82
C VAL A 306 15.18 3.40 10.94
N ASP A 307 16.51 3.44 10.79
CA ASP A 307 17.28 4.69 10.65
C ASP A 307 17.59 4.93 9.17
N MET A 308 17.00 5.98 8.60
CA MET A 308 17.17 6.37 7.19
C MET A 308 17.32 7.88 7.06
N LYS A 309 17.78 8.33 5.88
CA LYS A 309 17.88 9.78 5.55
C LYS A 309 16.52 10.51 5.57
N VAL A 310 15.45 9.76 5.52
CA VAL A 310 14.05 10.24 5.58
C VAL A 310 13.42 9.63 6.81
N SER A 311 12.88 10.47 7.71
CA SER A 311 12.14 10.03 8.90
C SER A 311 10.89 9.25 8.51
N MET A 312 10.54 8.24 9.28
CA MET A 312 9.22 7.61 9.19
C MET A 312 8.19 8.46 9.92
N GLU A 313 7.08 8.72 9.26
CA GLU A 313 5.92 9.37 9.86
C GLU A 313 4.77 8.38 9.93
N VAL A 314 4.02 8.46 11.01
CA VAL A 314 2.85 7.63 11.26
C VAL A 314 1.66 8.51 11.63
N GLY A 315 0.49 8.17 11.10
CA GLY A 315 -0.81 8.66 11.55
C GLY A 315 -1.36 7.67 12.58
N THR A 316 -1.91 8.16 13.69
CA THR A 316 -2.51 7.31 14.71
C THR A 316 -3.91 7.78 15.02
N GLU A 317 -4.87 6.89 14.91
CA GLU A 317 -6.27 7.12 15.24
C GLU A 317 -6.77 6.08 16.25
N CYS A 318 -7.93 6.32 16.85
CA CYS A 318 -8.52 5.39 17.80
C CYS A 318 -10.05 5.44 17.73
N GLY A 319 -10.68 4.29 17.98
CA GLY A 319 -12.14 4.17 17.88
C GLY A 319 -12.67 2.95 18.64
N TYR A 320 -13.99 2.91 18.80
CA TYR A 320 -14.68 1.77 19.40
C TYR A 320 -15.14 0.74 18.39
N ASP A 321 -14.78 0.92 17.16
CA ASP A 321 -14.78 -0.08 16.09
C ASP A 321 -13.61 0.16 15.15
N TRP A 322 -13.35 -0.77 14.23
CA TRP A 322 -12.21 -0.64 13.32
C TRP A 322 -12.44 0.45 12.24
N TYR A 323 -13.70 0.83 11.97
CA TYR A 323 -14.00 1.93 11.03
C TYR A 323 -13.62 3.29 11.63
N ASP A 324 -13.96 3.51 12.90
CA ASP A 324 -13.67 4.78 13.60
C ASP A 324 -12.19 4.92 13.97
N ALA A 325 -11.46 3.79 14.04
CA ALA A 325 -10.03 3.75 14.34
C ALA A 325 -9.12 3.89 13.11
N HIS A 326 -9.70 4.13 11.88
CA HIS A 326 -8.90 4.14 10.66
C HIS A 326 -9.22 5.32 9.74
#